data_491163cd1d7485bfd514250790a6c54b
#
_entry.id   491163cd1d7485bfd514250790a6c54b
#
_cell.length_a   1.000
_cell.length_b   1.000
_cell.length_c   1.000
_cell.angle_alpha   90.00
_cell.angle_beta   90.00
_cell.angle_gamma   90.00
#
_symmetry.space_group_name_H-M   'P 1'
#
loop_
_entity.id
_entity.type
_entity.pdbx_description
1 polymer ?
#
loop_
_entity_poly.entity_id
_entity_poly.type
_entity_poly.pdbx_seq_one_letter_code
_entity_poly.pdbx_strand_id
1 'polypeptide(L)'
;MTDTWLPFCIKRPGPLNKRGYDGIPTRTLAEVEGEVKHSMEGYMAGAEGRLMAPLTSDPYTQASWHISVPKLGPPVQYYPLEAICWHAGLPGDRRFDTSLVGNLTLIGEEHEDAPTNVLNADQIHWSSEISKAVRSLCPRVAAKPPALGVNLWEHRMLSATSCPSGLIPWPTILAALKEEEMALTQAEFNKMFLEAAKSLKYPARDDAGKETSGGHTAAQWAEAAHLARKEIIAHAASLHAAGGGVDIEAIVAEIQRRLAD
;
A
#
# COMPACT_ATOMS: atom_id res chain seq x y z
N MET A 1 11.27 13.71 -15.69
CA MET A 1 10.54 12.85 -14.75
C MET A 1 9.96 13.74 -13.67
N THR A 2 8.70 13.56 -13.31
CA THR A 2 8.05 14.32 -12.21
C THR A 2 8.32 13.59 -10.91
N ASP A 3 8.86 14.29 -9.92
CA ASP A 3 9.10 13.77 -8.58
C ASP A 3 7.79 13.34 -7.91
N THR A 4 7.70 12.11 -7.40
CA THR A 4 6.51 11.57 -6.74
C THR A 4 6.59 11.78 -5.22
N TRP A 5 5.67 12.58 -4.71
CA TRP A 5 5.49 12.86 -3.30
C TRP A 5 4.10 12.37 -2.88
N LEU A 6 4.03 11.62 -1.79
CA LEU A 6 2.76 11.11 -1.29
C LEU A 6 1.94 12.26 -0.69
N PRO A 7 0.66 12.42 -1.10
CA PRO A 7 -0.13 13.62 -0.77
C PRO A 7 -0.46 13.74 0.72
N PHE A 8 -0.42 12.65 1.47
CA PHE A 8 -0.65 12.63 2.92
C PHE A 8 0.63 12.82 3.74
N CYS A 9 1.81 12.87 3.11
CA CYS A 9 3.07 13.13 3.78
C CYS A 9 3.38 14.62 3.88
N ILE A 10 3.96 15.05 5.00
CA ILE A 10 4.61 16.36 5.08
C ILE A 10 5.85 16.33 4.21
N LYS A 11 5.87 17.15 3.18
CA LYS A 11 7.04 17.30 2.30
C LYS A 11 8.13 18.13 2.98
N ARG A 12 9.30 17.51 3.21
CA ARG A 12 10.50 18.15 3.78
C ARG A 12 11.74 17.71 3.01
N PRO A 13 12.04 18.32 1.84
CA PRO A 13 13.13 17.86 0.98
C PRO A 13 14.49 17.83 1.68
N GLY A 14 15.14 16.68 1.61
CA GLY A 14 16.50 16.47 2.08
C GLY A 14 17.56 16.97 1.07
N PRO A 15 18.85 17.00 1.49
CA PRO A 15 19.95 17.43 0.63
C PRO A 15 20.15 16.55 -0.59
N LEU A 16 20.41 17.17 -1.74
CA LEU A 16 20.58 16.45 -3.01
C LEU A 16 21.82 15.53 -3.02
N ASN A 17 22.86 15.87 -2.26
CA ASN A 17 24.10 15.10 -2.14
C ASN A 17 23.95 13.80 -1.31
N LYS A 18 22.77 13.53 -0.77
CA LYS A 18 22.48 12.32 0.02
C LYS A 18 21.59 11.33 -0.74
N ARG A 19 21.56 11.43 -2.05
CA ARG A 19 20.84 10.50 -2.91
C ARG A 19 21.66 10.15 -4.14
N GLY A 20 21.40 8.97 -4.70
CA GLY A 20 22.01 8.50 -5.93
C GLY A 20 23.25 7.64 -5.69
N TYR A 21 23.70 7.02 -6.78
CA TYR A 21 24.90 6.20 -6.86
C TYR A 21 25.63 6.48 -8.17
N ASP A 22 26.93 6.78 -8.08
CA ASP A 22 27.84 6.96 -9.22
C ASP A 22 27.23 7.79 -10.38
N GLY A 23 26.66 8.95 -10.04
CA GLY A 23 26.04 9.84 -11.01
C GLY A 23 24.59 9.52 -11.38
N ILE A 24 24.01 8.43 -10.87
CA ILE A 24 22.60 8.08 -11.05
C ILE A 24 21.82 8.55 -9.81
N PRO A 25 21.15 9.71 -9.85
CA PRO A 25 20.47 10.27 -8.68
C PRO A 25 19.09 9.66 -8.42
N THR A 26 18.47 9.08 -9.44
CA THR A 26 17.08 8.61 -9.42
C THR A 26 16.90 7.37 -10.25
N ARG A 27 15.81 6.65 -9.99
CA ARG A 27 15.26 5.55 -10.78
C ARG A 27 13.83 5.90 -11.22
N THR A 28 13.22 5.07 -12.04
CA THR A 28 11.79 5.14 -12.34
C THR A 28 10.99 4.38 -11.28
N LEU A 29 9.69 4.69 -11.12
CA LEU A 29 8.80 3.91 -10.25
C LEU A 29 8.67 2.45 -10.72
N ALA A 30 8.87 2.18 -12.01
CA ALA A 30 8.88 0.83 -12.56
C ALA A 30 10.09 -0.01 -12.12
N GLU A 31 11.14 0.60 -11.60
CA GLU A 31 12.33 -0.07 -11.07
C GLU A 31 12.25 -0.34 -9.57
N VAL A 32 11.24 0.23 -8.89
CA VAL A 32 11.01 -0.03 -7.46
C VAL A 32 10.43 -1.44 -7.31
N GLU A 33 11.07 -2.26 -6.46
CA GLU A 33 10.69 -3.66 -6.21
C GLU A 33 10.02 -3.86 -4.87
N GLY A 34 10.08 -2.87 -3.96
CA GLY A 34 9.48 -2.97 -2.65
C GLY A 34 9.90 -1.87 -1.69
N GLU A 35 9.64 -2.16 -0.43
CA GLU A 35 9.92 -1.29 0.69
C GLU A 35 10.79 -1.99 1.71
N VAL A 36 11.63 -1.24 2.40
CA VAL A 36 12.32 -1.71 3.60
C VAL A 36 11.95 -0.85 4.79
N LYS A 37 11.51 -1.52 5.85
CA LYS A 37 11.11 -0.87 7.09
C LYS A 37 12.24 -0.95 8.11
N HIS A 38 12.49 0.20 8.72
CA HIS A 38 13.55 0.42 9.69
C HIS A 38 13.00 0.88 11.03
N SER A 39 13.82 0.74 12.07
CA SER A 39 13.70 1.42 13.35
C SER A 39 14.70 2.55 13.39
N MET A 40 14.26 3.75 13.77
CA MET A 40 15.15 4.88 14.02
C MET A 40 16.06 4.67 15.24
N GLU A 41 15.67 3.77 16.16
CA GLU A 41 16.29 3.65 17.48
C GLU A 41 16.37 5.00 18.22
N GLY A 42 15.37 5.88 17.97
CA GLY A 42 15.35 7.24 18.47
C GLY A 42 14.03 7.98 18.24
N TYR A 43 14.04 9.27 18.51
CA TYR A 43 12.88 10.18 18.42
C TYR A 43 12.93 11.03 17.18
N MET A 44 11.75 11.35 16.64
CA MET A 44 11.58 12.38 15.60
C MET A 44 11.39 13.79 16.15
N ALA A 45 10.82 13.92 17.34
CA ALA A 45 10.44 15.18 17.96
C ALA A 45 11.20 15.45 19.26
N GLY A 46 11.28 16.72 19.67
CA GLY A 46 11.97 17.13 20.89
C GLY A 46 13.49 17.24 20.74
N ALA A 47 14.20 17.22 21.86
CA ALA A 47 15.65 17.37 21.90
C ALA A 47 16.37 16.19 21.23
N GLU A 48 15.85 15.00 21.45
CA GLU A 48 16.35 13.75 20.90
C GLU A 48 15.93 13.56 19.43
N GLY A 49 14.72 13.95 19.07
CA GLY A 49 14.19 13.79 17.71
C GLY A 49 14.94 14.57 16.64
N ARG A 50 15.69 15.62 17.00
CA ARG A 50 16.59 16.29 16.07
C ARG A 50 17.83 15.45 15.71
N LEU A 51 18.07 14.32 16.34
CA LEU A 51 19.17 13.42 15.96
C LEU A 51 18.81 12.62 14.71
N MET A 52 17.55 12.19 14.56
CA MET A 52 17.16 11.33 13.44
C MET A 52 16.68 12.12 12.23
N ALA A 53 15.81 13.10 12.41
CA ALA A 53 15.41 13.97 11.30
C ALA A 53 16.59 14.74 10.67
N PRO A 54 17.56 15.27 11.44
CA PRO A 54 18.82 15.78 10.90
C PRO A 54 19.73 14.75 10.25
N LEU A 55 19.73 13.47 10.64
CA LEU A 55 20.59 12.47 10.01
C LEU A 55 20.33 12.37 8.50
N THR A 56 19.08 12.37 8.06
CA THR A 56 18.78 12.38 6.63
C THR A 56 19.10 13.71 5.95
N SER A 57 19.22 14.81 6.68
CA SER A 57 19.56 16.14 6.16
C SER A 57 20.98 16.60 6.49
N ASP A 58 21.71 15.90 7.33
CA ASP A 58 23.13 16.18 7.64
C ASP A 58 24.02 15.77 6.45
N PRO A 59 24.77 16.71 5.83
CA PRO A 59 25.62 16.41 4.69
C PRO A 59 26.82 15.49 5.02
N TYR A 60 27.16 15.33 6.28
CA TYR A 60 28.30 14.51 6.72
C TYR A 60 27.92 13.06 7.05
N THR A 61 26.64 12.78 7.30
CA THR A 61 26.17 11.43 7.58
C THR A 61 25.80 10.73 6.28
N GLN A 62 26.37 9.55 6.04
CA GLN A 62 26.10 8.76 4.81
C GLN A 62 24.85 7.89 4.99
N ALA A 63 23.74 8.48 5.43
CA ALA A 63 22.46 7.82 5.54
C ALA A 63 21.37 8.73 5.02
N SER A 64 20.41 8.17 4.31
CA SER A 64 19.20 8.85 3.88
C SER A 64 18.10 7.83 3.64
N TRP A 65 16.86 8.25 3.83
CA TRP A 65 15.66 7.45 3.61
C TRP A 65 14.54 8.31 3.05
N HIS A 66 13.53 7.68 2.47
CA HIS A 66 12.47 8.40 1.79
C HIS A 66 11.47 9.00 2.77
N ILE A 67 11.00 8.21 3.74
CA ILE A 67 9.87 8.57 4.59
C ILE A 67 10.17 8.21 6.04
N SER A 68 9.81 9.11 6.96
CA SER A 68 9.76 8.84 8.39
C SER A 68 8.34 8.76 8.89
N VAL A 69 8.08 7.80 9.77
CA VAL A 69 6.78 7.59 10.43
C VAL A 69 6.90 7.95 11.91
N PRO A 70 6.50 9.17 12.29
CA PRO A 70 6.56 9.62 13.68
C PRO A 70 5.51 8.94 14.55
N LYS A 71 5.71 8.97 15.87
CA LYS A 71 4.68 8.50 16.83
C LYS A 71 3.43 9.39 16.86
N LEU A 72 3.57 10.64 16.47
CA LEU A 72 2.47 11.61 16.44
C LEU A 72 2.46 12.37 15.12
N GLY A 73 1.30 12.45 14.51
CA GLY A 73 1.07 13.19 13.28
C GLY A 73 1.37 12.41 12.00
N PRO A 74 1.27 13.08 10.85
CA PRO A 74 1.46 12.45 9.55
C PRO A 74 2.92 12.13 9.25
N PRO A 75 3.19 11.19 8.34
CA PRO A 75 4.55 10.86 7.88
C PRO A 75 5.25 12.07 7.27
N VAL A 76 6.58 12.05 7.34
CA VAL A 76 7.43 13.09 6.74
C VAL A 76 8.22 12.47 5.59
N GLN A 77 8.02 12.98 4.37
CA GLN A 77 8.77 12.53 3.19
C GLN A 77 9.90 13.51 2.87
N TYR A 78 11.12 12.97 2.78
CA TYR A 78 12.35 13.73 2.52
C TYR A 78 12.81 13.67 1.07
N TYR A 79 12.52 12.58 0.38
CA TYR A 79 12.89 12.38 -1.02
C TYR A 79 11.71 11.83 -1.81
N PRO A 80 11.60 12.16 -3.11
CA PRO A 80 10.59 11.53 -3.96
C PRO A 80 10.85 10.01 -4.06
N LEU A 81 9.81 9.24 -4.37
CA LEU A 81 9.93 7.78 -4.44
C LEU A 81 10.95 7.30 -5.47
N GLU A 82 11.21 8.11 -6.49
CA GLU A 82 12.22 7.88 -7.52
C GLU A 82 13.66 8.07 -7.03
N ALA A 83 13.87 8.71 -5.89
CA ALA A 83 15.22 8.89 -5.37
C ALA A 83 15.85 7.54 -4.99
N ILE A 84 17.18 7.45 -5.14
CA ILE A 84 17.97 6.34 -4.60
C ILE A 84 18.55 6.80 -3.27
N CYS A 85 17.94 6.39 -2.16
CA CYS A 85 18.38 6.73 -0.81
C CYS A 85 19.33 5.67 -0.24
N TRP A 86 20.10 6.06 0.77
CA TRP A 86 21.18 5.21 1.35
C TRP A 86 20.75 4.67 2.71
N HIS A 87 19.95 3.59 2.71
CA HIS A 87 19.33 3.05 3.93
C HIS A 87 19.47 1.53 4.09
N ALA A 88 19.59 0.77 3.00
CA ALA A 88 19.54 -0.69 3.03
C ALA A 88 20.86 -1.37 2.62
N GLY A 89 21.89 -0.57 2.31
CA GLY A 89 23.14 -1.07 1.76
C GLY A 89 23.03 -1.59 0.34
N LEU A 90 24.17 -1.95 -0.21
CA LEU A 90 24.32 -2.63 -1.50
C LEU A 90 25.35 -3.73 -1.38
N PRO A 91 25.12 -4.90 -1.97
CA PRO A 91 26.12 -5.94 -2.02
C PRO A 91 27.27 -5.53 -2.93
N GLY A 92 28.43 -5.19 -2.37
CA GLY A 92 29.71 -5.02 -3.05
C GLY A 92 29.68 -4.33 -4.42
N ASP A 93 30.19 -5.01 -5.43
CA ASP A 93 30.33 -4.57 -6.83
C ASP A 93 29.02 -4.56 -7.63
N ARG A 94 27.93 -5.06 -7.05
CA ARG A 94 26.63 -5.23 -7.73
C ARG A 94 25.70 -4.02 -7.58
N ARG A 95 26.23 -2.87 -7.16
CA ARG A 95 25.47 -1.64 -6.86
C ARG A 95 24.68 -1.07 -8.05
N PHE A 96 25.01 -1.44 -9.27
CA PHE A 96 24.28 -1.02 -10.48
C PHE A 96 23.32 -2.08 -11.02
N ASP A 97 23.25 -3.23 -10.37
CA ASP A 97 22.31 -4.28 -10.73
C ASP A 97 20.95 -3.99 -10.11
N THR A 98 20.06 -3.36 -10.90
CA THR A 98 18.68 -3.04 -10.46
C THR A 98 17.80 -4.27 -10.26
N SER A 99 18.29 -5.47 -10.59
CA SER A 99 17.63 -6.73 -10.22
C SER A 99 17.88 -7.10 -8.76
N LEU A 100 18.84 -6.45 -8.09
CA LEU A 100 19.14 -6.69 -6.68
C LEU A 100 18.25 -5.85 -5.77
N VAL A 101 17.78 -6.49 -4.73
CA VAL A 101 17.12 -5.84 -3.60
C VAL A 101 18.15 -5.03 -2.82
N GLY A 102 17.84 -3.77 -2.53
CA GLY A 102 18.74 -2.84 -1.82
C GLY A 102 18.39 -1.39 -2.09
N ASN A 103 19.34 -0.48 -1.88
CA ASN A 103 19.14 0.96 -2.09
C ASN A 103 18.65 1.31 -3.50
N LEU A 104 19.06 0.54 -4.53
CA LEU A 104 18.67 0.81 -5.92
C LEU A 104 17.19 0.50 -6.20
N THR A 105 16.59 -0.44 -5.48
CA THR A 105 15.24 -0.95 -5.80
C THR A 105 14.21 -0.77 -4.69
N LEU A 106 14.63 -0.34 -3.48
CA LEU A 106 13.72 -0.22 -2.34
C LEU A 106 13.44 1.22 -1.92
N ILE A 107 12.24 1.42 -1.39
CA ILE A 107 11.82 2.60 -0.65
C ILE A 107 12.17 2.39 0.82
N GLY A 108 12.92 3.31 1.43
CA GLY A 108 13.24 3.28 2.85
C GLY A 108 12.20 4.01 3.69
N GLU A 109 11.71 3.32 4.72
CA GLU A 109 10.75 3.84 5.68
C GLU A 109 11.28 3.68 7.10
N GLU A 110 11.51 4.78 7.81
CA GLU A 110 12.04 4.82 9.16
C GLU A 110 10.93 5.10 10.18
N HIS A 111 10.82 4.23 11.19
CA HIS A 111 9.81 4.36 12.25
C HIS A 111 10.44 4.91 13.52
N GLU A 112 9.85 5.96 14.07
CA GLU A 112 10.18 6.43 15.42
C GLU A 112 9.78 5.37 16.45
N ASP A 113 10.72 4.87 17.27
CA ASP A 113 10.46 3.76 18.19
C ASP A 113 10.73 4.07 19.66
N ALA A 114 11.59 5.03 19.97
CA ALA A 114 11.83 5.44 21.36
C ALA A 114 10.59 6.12 21.97
N PRO A 115 10.35 5.98 23.29
CA PRO A 115 11.07 5.14 24.23
C PRO A 115 10.52 3.71 24.34
N THR A 116 9.44 3.37 23.62
CA THR A 116 8.64 2.15 23.88
C THR A 116 9.08 0.95 23.04
N ASN A 117 9.83 1.17 21.96
CA ASN A 117 10.22 0.16 20.97
C ASN A 117 9.01 -0.66 20.44
N VAL A 118 7.85 0.01 20.33
CA VAL A 118 6.60 -0.55 19.81
C VAL A 118 5.94 0.51 18.95
N LEU A 119 5.45 0.11 17.77
CA LEU A 119 4.64 0.98 16.94
C LEU A 119 3.25 1.17 17.57
N ASN A 120 2.78 2.40 17.63
CA ASN A 120 1.42 2.70 18.02
C ASN A 120 0.43 2.53 16.84
N ALA A 121 -0.87 2.67 17.11
CA ALA A 121 -1.91 2.49 16.09
C ALA A 121 -1.76 3.44 14.90
N ASP A 122 -1.38 4.71 15.16
CA ASP A 122 -1.18 5.71 14.10
C ASP A 122 0.01 5.35 13.20
N GLN A 123 1.11 4.89 13.78
CA GLN A 123 2.28 4.44 13.02
C GLN A 123 1.95 3.21 12.17
N ILE A 124 1.20 2.25 12.70
CA ILE A 124 0.74 1.07 11.95
C ILE A 124 -0.16 1.50 10.79
N HIS A 125 -1.10 2.42 11.05
CA HIS A 125 -1.96 2.99 10.03
C HIS A 125 -1.13 3.64 8.92
N TRP A 126 -0.24 4.59 9.26
CA TRP A 126 0.56 5.29 8.27
C TRP A 126 1.53 4.38 7.50
N SER A 127 2.15 3.42 8.18
CA SER A 127 3.01 2.43 7.53
C SER A 127 2.23 1.59 6.51
N SER A 128 0.98 1.24 6.83
CA SER A 128 0.09 0.55 5.90
C SER A 128 -0.31 1.44 4.72
N GLU A 129 -0.68 2.70 4.95
CA GLU A 129 -1.04 3.65 3.89
C GLU A 129 0.14 3.97 2.95
N ILE A 130 1.36 4.06 3.48
CA ILE A 130 2.57 4.20 2.65
C ILE A 130 2.72 2.96 1.75
N SER A 131 2.64 1.76 2.32
CA SER A 131 2.77 0.52 1.55
C SER A 131 1.69 0.38 0.48
N LYS A 132 0.45 0.78 0.74
CA LYS A 132 -0.63 0.83 -0.25
C LYS A 132 -0.30 1.79 -1.39
N ALA A 133 0.14 3.01 -1.05
CA ALA A 133 0.52 4.00 -2.05
C ALA A 133 1.70 3.54 -2.91
N VAL A 134 2.75 2.97 -2.31
CA VAL A 134 3.89 2.41 -3.05
C VAL A 134 3.43 1.29 -3.99
N ARG A 135 2.56 0.38 -3.54
CA ARG A 135 1.99 -0.66 -4.40
C ARG A 135 1.21 -0.09 -5.57
N SER A 136 0.38 0.92 -5.34
CA SER A 136 -0.43 1.54 -6.41
C SER A 136 0.41 2.27 -7.46
N LEU A 137 1.55 2.81 -7.06
CA LEU A 137 2.42 3.63 -7.91
C LEU A 137 3.55 2.84 -8.59
N CYS A 138 3.96 1.71 -8.00
CA CYS A 138 5.14 0.94 -8.43
C CYS A 138 4.71 -0.41 -9.04
N PRO A 139 4.72 -0.55 -10.38
CA PRO A 139 4.18 -1.74 -11.06
C PRO A 139 4.80 -3.08 -10.62
N ARG A 140 6.11 -3.13 -10.32
CA ARG A 140 6.76 -4.36 -9.87
C ARG A 140 6.32 -4.77 -8.46
N VAL A 141 5.98 -3.78 -7.62
CA VAL A 141 5.44 -4.04 -6.27
C VAL A 141 4.00 -4.53 -6.37
N ALA A 142 3.18 -3.90 -7.24
CA ALA A 142 1.80 -4.30 -7.49
C ALA A 142 1.67 -5.72 -8.08
N ALA A 143 2.62 -6.12 -8.93
CA ALA A 143 2.59 -7.41 -9.63
C ALA A 143 2.72 -8.65 -8.72
N LYS A 144 3.04 -8.47 -7.44
CA LYS A 144 3.24 -9.56 -6.48
C LYS A 144 2.36 -9.35 -5.26
N PRO A 145 1.77 -10.39 -4.65
CA PRO A 145 1.08 -10.26 -3.36
C PRO A 145 1.99 -9.66 -2.30
N PRO A 146 1.46 -8.87 -1.33
CA PRO A 146 2.25 -8.32 -0.26
C PRO A 146 2.83 -9.43 0.62
N ALA A 147 4.14 -9.53 0.65
CA ALA A 147 4.84 -10.56 1.41
C ALA A 147 6.22 -10.11 1.87
N LEU A 148 6.57 -10.50 3.11
CA LEU A 148 7.89 -10.29 3.67
C LEU A 148 8.93 -11.12 2.89
N GLY A 149 10.03 -10.49 2.51
CA GLY A 149 11.08 -11.10 1.68
C GLY A 149 10.77 -11.15 0.18
N VAL A 150 9.64 -10.56 -0.26
CA VAL A 150 9.24 -10.49 -1.68
C VAL A 150 9.18 -9.06 -2.17
N ASN A 151 8.39 -8.22 -1.51
CA ASN A 151 8.22 -6.79 -1.78
C ASN A 151 8.12 -5.93 -0.51
N LEU A 152 8.23 -6.57 0.64
CA LEU A 152 8.35 -5.95 1.96
C LEU A 152 9.55 -6.56 2.67
N TRP A 153 10.42 -5.73 3.24
CA TRP A 153 11.70 -6.14 3.79
C TRP A 153 11.94 -5.51 5.16
N GLU A 154 12.71 -6.18 5.99
CA GLU A 154 13.36 -5.61 7.16
C GLU A 154 14.83 -5.36 6.84
N HIS A 155 15.42 -4.30 7.39
CA HIS A 155 16.83 -3.99 7.15
C HIS A 155 17.77 -5.17 7.46
N ARG A 156 17.50 -5.90 8.55
CA ARG A 156 18.27 -7.11 8.91
C ARG A 156 18.24 -8.25 7.89
N MET A 157 17.30 -8.21 6.94
CA MET A 157 17.24 -9.19 5.84
C MET A 157 18.20 -8.85 4.70
N LEU A 158 18.73 -7.63 4.67
CA LEU A 158 19.54 -7.07 3.60
C LEU A 158 20.97 -6.77 4.05
N SER A 159 21.17 -6.51 5.33
CA SER A 159 22.44 -6.12 5.93
C SER A 159 22.64 -6.77 7.30
N ALA A 160 23.88 -6.84 7.75
CA ALA A 160 24.24 -7.37 9.07
C ALA A 160 23.89 -6.35 10.19
N THR A 161 22.60 -6.27 10.52
CA THR A 161 22.04 -5.38 11.54
C THR A 161 20.89 -6.07 12.27
N SER A 162 20.52 -5.60 13.46
CA SER A 162 19.30 -6.03 14.17
C SER A 162 18.05 -5.27 13.73
N CYS A 163 18.19 -4.14 13.05
CA CYS A 163 17.09 -3.26 12.62
C CYS A 163 16.06 -4.03 11.76
N PRO A 164 14.78 -3.92 12.03
CA PRO A 164 14.08 -3.08 13.00
C PRO A 164 13.84 -3.75 14.37
N SER A 165 14.66 -4.71 14.79
CA SER A 165 14.64 -5.33 16.13
C SER A 165 13.29 -5.93 16.57
N GLY A 166 12.48 -6.39 15.60
CA GLY A 166 11.14 -6.92 15.86
C GLY A 166 10.05 -5.87 16.05
N LEU A 167 10.35 -4.60 15.78
CA LEU A 167 9.43 -3.47 15.94
C LEU A 167 8.19 -3.56 15.03
N ILE A 168 8.33 -4.11 13.82
CA ILE A 168 7.29 -4.08 12.79
C ILE A 168 6.25 -5.18 13.01
N PRO A 169 4.97 -4.86 13.25
CA PRO A 169 3.90 -5.84 13.44
C PRO A 169 3.39 -6.38 12.08
N TRP A 170 4.22 -7.19 11.43
CA TRP A 170 3.94 -7.72 10.09
C TRP A 170 2.57 -8.36 9.90
N PRO A 171 2.05 -9.16 10.85
CA PRO A 171 0.72 -9.74 10.69
C PRO A 171 -0.37 -8.67 10.47
N THR A 172 -0.30 -7.57 11.23
CA THR A 172 -1.28 -6.47 11.14
C THR A 172 -1.12 -5.68 9.83
N ILE A 173 0.11 -5.33 9.45
CA ILE A 173 0.38 -4.60 8.21
C ILE A 173 -0.02 -5.45 6.99
N LEU A 174 0.36 -6.73 6.95
CA LEU A 174 0.00 -7.62 5.86
C LEU A 174 -1.50 -7.87 5.76
N ALA A 175 -2.24 -7.92 6.88
CA ALA A 175 -3.68 -8.00 6.87
C ALA A 175 -4.31 -6.75 6.24
N ALA A 176 -3.87 -5.54 6.65
CA ALA A 176 -4.36 -4.28 6.09
C ALA A 176 -4.11 -4.14 4.57
N LEU A 177 -2.99 -4.68 4.07
CA LEU A 177 -2.67 -4.67 2.63
C LEU A 177 -3.53 -5.68 1.85
N LYS A 178 -3.83 -6.84 2.43
CA LYS A 178 -4.70 -7.86 1.80
C LYS A 178 -6.15 -7.42 1.76
N GLU A 179 -6.63 -6.74 2.80
CA GLU A 179 -7.99 -6.20 2.84
C GLU A 179 -8.24 -5.22 1.69
N GLU A 180 -7.25 -4.43 1.32
CA GLU A 180 -7.35 -3.50 0.19
C GLU A 180 -7.34 -4.22 -1.16
N GLU A 181 -6.52 -5.26 -1.33
CA GLU A 181 -6.52 -6.08 -2.56
C GLU A 181 -7.87 -6.76 -2.78
N MET A 182 -8.62 -7.02 -1.70
CA MET A 182 -9.97 -7.59 -1.75
C MET A 182 -11.08 -6.53 -1.81
N ALA A 183 -10.79 -5.30 -1.44
CA ALA A 183 -11.74 -4.21 -1.54
C ALA A 183 -11.87 -3.83 -3.03
N LEU A 184 -12.89 -4.41 -3.68
CA LEU A 184 -13.37 -3.89 -4.96
C LEU A 184 -13.61 -2.39 -4.82
N THR A 185 -12.91 -1.57 -5.60
CA THR A 185 -13.20 -0.15 -5.63
C THR A 185 -14.69 0.03 -5.97
N GLN A 186 -15.31 1.09 -5.46
CA GLN A 186 -16.71 1.38 -5.81
C GLN A 186 -16.92 1.46 -7.34
N ALA A 187 -15.89 1.87 -8.08
CA ALA A 187 -15.92 1.93 -9.54
C ALA A 187 -15.91 0.54 -10.18
N GLU A 188 -15.07 -0.38 -9.70
CA GLU A 188 -15.05 -1.76 -10.17
C GLU A 188 -16.33 -2.50 -9.82
N PHE A 189 -16.82 -2.32 -8.59
CA PHE A 189 -18.11 -2.85 -8.17
C PHE A 189 -19.24 -2.33 -9.07
N ASN A 190 -19.31 -1.02 -9.32
CA ASN A 190 -20.33 -0.44 -10.18
C ASN A 190 -20.22 -0.96 -11.63
N LYS A 191 -19.00 -1.15 -12.13
CA LYS A 191 -18.77 -1.73 -13.46
C LYS A 191 -19.27 -3.17 -13.53
N MET A 192 -18.88 -4.03 -12.57
CA MET A 192 -19.35 -5.42 -12.48
C MET A 192 -20.88 -5.50 -12.36
N PHE A 193 -21.45 -4.66 -11.50
CA PHE A 193 -22.90 -4.59 -11.30
C PHE A 193 -23.63 -4.18 -12.59
N LEU A 194 -23.12 -3.17 -13.31
CA LEU A 194 -23.70 -2.73 -14.59
C LEU A 194 -23.62 -3.82 -15.67
N GLU A 195 -22.52 -4.56 -15.74
CA GLU A 195 -22.38 -5.67 -16.69
C GLU A 195 -23.31 -6.85 -16.32
N ALA A 196 -23.40 -7.20 -15.04
CA ALA A 196 -24.35 -8.20 -14.58
C ALA A 196 -25.82 -7.76 -14.84
N ALA A 197 -26.15 -6.52 -14.55
CA ALA A 197 -27.48 -5.96 -14.78
C ALA A 197 -27.88 -5.92 -16.27
N LYS A 198 -26.93 -5.68 -17.18
CA LYS A 198 -27.15 -5.73 -18.63
C LYS A 198 -27.48 -7.15 -19.12
N SER A 199 -26.94 -8.18 -18.46
CA SER A 199 -27.17 -9.59 -18.81
C SER A 199 -28.52 -10.10 -18.28
N LEU A 200 -29.08 -9.42 -17.27
CA LEU A 200 -30.35 -9.79 -16.66
C LEU A 200 -31.50 -9.13 -17.45
N LYS A 201 -32.19 -9.89 -18.26
CA LYS A 201 -33.44 -9.47 -18.90
C LYS A 201 -34.60 -9.53 -17.89
N TYR A 202 -34.56 -8.64 -16.87
CA TYR A 202 -35.70 -8.52 -15.97
C TYR A 202 -36.81 -7.70 -16.64
N PRO A 203 -38.01 -8.26 -16.76
CA PRO A 203 -39.19 -7.46 -17.09
C PRO A 203 -39.45 -6.49 -15.93
N ALA A 204 -39.57 -5.21 -16.24
CA ALA A 204 -40.00 -4.23 -15.27
C ALA A 204 -41.41 -4.57 -14.80
N ARG A 205 -41.67 -4.54 -13.50
CA ARG A 205 -43.01 -4.73 -12.92
C ARG A 205 -43.50 -3.44 -12.27
N ASP A 206 -44.80 -3.15 -12.44
CA ASP A 206 -45.42 -2.06 -11.69
C ASP A 206 -45.69 -2.45 -10.23
N ASP A 207 -46.22 -1.50 -9.45
CA ASP A 207 -46.54 -1.70 -8.02
C ASP A 207 -47.61 -2.80 -7.79
N ALA A 208 -48.27 -3.28 -8.83
CA ALA A 208 -49.20 -4.40 -8.79
C ALA A 208 -48.58 -5.73 -9.25
N GLY A 209 -47.26 -5.74 -9.53
CA GLY A 209 -46.50 -6.92 -9.98
C GLY A 209 -46.70 -7.27 -11.47
N LYS A 210 -47.35 -6.42 -12.27
CA LYS A 210 -47.56 -6.64 -13.68
C LYS A 210 -46.36 -6.16 -14.49
N GLU A 211 -45.90 -6.98 -15.43
CA GLU A 211 -44.81 -6.62 -16.34
C GLU A 211 -45.13 -5.37 -17.16
N THR A 212 -44.20 -4.39 -17.11
CA THR A 212 -44.31 -3.14 -17.87
C THR A 212 -43.19 -3.06 -18.88
N SER A 213 -43.44 -2.40 -20.00
CA SER A 213 -42.44 -2.20 -21.07
C SER A 213 -41.38 -1.13 -20.75
N GLY A 214 -41.43 -0.57 -19.54
CA GLY A 214 -40.61 0.62 -19.19
C GLY A 214 -39.67 0.38 -18.07
N GLY A 215 -38.64 -0.29 -18.01
CA GLY A 215 -37.54 -0.45 -17.07
C GLY A 215 -37.76 -0.03 -15.59
N HIS A 216 -37.00 -0.60 -14.69
CA HIS A 216 -37.01 -0.23 -13.26
C HIS A 216 -36.71 1.27 -13.04
N THR A 217 -37.35 1.86 -12.04
CA THR A 217 -37.02 3.22 -11.60
C THR A 217 -35.60 3.29 -11.04
N ALA A 218 -35.00 4.45 -11.04
CA ALA A 218 -33.67 4.67 -10.45
C ALA A 218 -33.64 4.28 -8.95
N ALA A 219 -34.75 4.40 -8.24
CA ALA A 219 -34.85 3.98 -6.84
C ALA A 219 -34.80 2.44 -6.69
N GLN A 220 -35.50 1.71 -7.53
CA GLN A 220 -35.47 0.24 -7.54
C GLN A 220 -34.11 -0.31 -7.90
N TRP A 221 -33.40 0.33 -8.86
CA TRP A 221 -32.03 0.02 -9.17
C TRP A 221 -31.07 0.32 -8.02
N ALA A 222 -31.26 1.42 -7.30
CA ALA A 222 -30.44 1.78 -6.15
C ALA A 222 -30.61 0.79 -4.98
N GLU A 223 -31.84 0.32 -4.74
CA GLU A 223 -32.13 -0.67 -3.71
C GLU A 223 -31.58 -2.05 -4.07
N ALA A 224 -31.76 -2.51 -5.28
CA ALA A 224 -31.18 -3.74 -5.77
C ALA A 224 -29.65 -3.72 -5.73
N ALA A 225 -29.03 -2.59 -6.09
CA ALA A 225 -27.59 -2.39 -5.98
C ALA A 225 -27.10 -2.43 -4.53
N HIS A 226 -27.85 -1.85 -3.60
CA HIS A 226 -27.52 -1.88 -2.17
C HIS A 226 -27.58 -3.30 -1.58
N LEU A 227 -28.59 -4.06 -1.93
CA LEU A 227 -28.75 -5.46 -1.50
C LEU A 227 -27.67 -6.35 -2.12
N ALA A 228 -27.43 -6.24 -3.41
CA ALA A 228 -26.37 -7.00 -4.10
C ALA A 228 -24.99 -6.69 -3.51
N ARG A 229 -24.70 -5.43 -3.17
CA ARG A 229 -23.43 -5.06 -2.49
C ARG A 229 -23.27 -5.76 -1.15
N LYS A 230 -24.32 -5.80 -0.31
CA LYS A 230 -24.28 -6.50 0.98
C LYS A 230 -23.97 -8.00 0.82
N GLU A 231 -24.63 -8.63 -0.12
CA GLU A 231 -24.45 -10.05 -0.43
C GLU A 231 -23.03 -10.36 -0.96
N ILE A 232 -22.51 -9.52 -1.86
CA ILE A 232 -21.15 -9.65 -2.40
C ILE A 232 -20.11 -9.54 -1.29
N ILE A 233 -20.24 -8.54 -0.42
CA ILE A 233 -19.30 -8.34 0.70
C ILE A 233 -19.37 -9.53 1.66
N ALA A 234 -20.57 -10.02 1.98
CA ALA A 234 -20.74 -11.17 2.86
C ALA A 234 -20.15 -12.45 2.26
N HIS A 235 -20.33 -12.66 0.94
CA HIS A 235 -19.81 -13.82 0.26
C HIS A 235 -18.29 -13.78 0.08
N ALA A 236 -17.73 -12.64 -0.28
CA ALA A 236 -16.29 -12.43 -0.35
C ALA A 236 -15.62 -12.64 1.02
N ALA A 237 -16.21 -12.14 2.11
CA ALA A 237 -15.75 -12.38 3.48
C ALA A 237 -15.79 -13.88 3.85
N SER A 238 -16.82 -14.61 3.44
CA SER A 238 -16.97 -16.05 3.66
C SER A 238 -15.93 -16.87 2.91
N LEU A 239 -15.66 -16.54 1.65
CA LEU A 239 -14.63 -17.20 0.84
C LEU A 239 -13.24 -16.94 1.40
N HIS A 240 -12.98 -15.73 1.89
CA HIS A 240 -11.72 -15.39 2.54
C HIS A 240 -11.52 -16.16 3.84
N ALA A 241 -12.55 -16.28 4.68
CA ALA A 241 -12.50 -17.08 5.92
C ALA A 241 -12.21 -18.56 5.64
N ALA A 242 -12.58 -19.06 4.47
CA ALA A 242 -12.29 -20.42 4.00
C ALA A 242 -10.88 -20.59 3.40
N GLY A 243 -10.05 -19.53 3.35
CA GLY A 243 -8.68 -19.57 2.82
C GLY A 243 -8.62 -19.61 1.29
N GLY A 244 -9.71 -19.32 0.60
CA GLY A 244 -9.79 -19.23 -0.87
C GLY A 244 -9.49 -17.84 -1.39
N GLY A 245 -8.91 -17.74 -2.60
CA GLY A 245 -8.87 -16.49 -3.35
C GLY A 245 -10.27 -16.04 -3.75
N VAL A 246 -10.47 -14.75 -3.92
CA VAL A 246 -11.76 -14.21 -4.41
C VAL A 246 -11.88 -14.52 -5.90
N ASP A 247 -12.73 -15.45 -6.23
CA ASP A 247 -13.11 -15.75 -7.62
C ASP A 247 -14.28 -14.85 -8.03
N ILE A 248 -13.95 -13.80 -8.78
CA ILE A 248 -14.91 -12.80 -9.24
C ILE A 248 -15.99 -13.44 -10.14
N GLU A 249 -15.62 -14.40 -10.97
CA GLU A 249 -16.58 -15.09 -11.86
C GLU A 249 -17.57 -15.93 -11.08
N ALA A 250 -17.10 -16.62 -10.02
CA ALA A 250 -17.97 -17.38 -9.13
C ALA A 250 -18.93 -16.45 -8.34
N ILE A 251 -18.46 -15.29 -7.90
CA ILE A 251 -19.32 -14.28 -7.24
C ILE A 251 -20.38 -13.76 -8.20
N VAL A 252 -20.02 -13.41 -9.43
CA VAL A 252 -20.97 -12.95 -10.44
C VAL A 252 -22.01 -14.01 -10.76
N ALA A 253 -21.60 -15.28 -10.94
CA ALA A 253 -22.50 -16.38 -11.18
C ALA A 253 -23.50 -16.60 -10.03
N GLU A 254 -23.04 -16.53 -8.77
CA GLU A 254 -23.90 -16.66 -7.59
C GLU A 254 -24.89 -15.51 -7.44
N ILE A 255 -24.47 -14.28 -7.76
CA ILE A 255 -25.36 -13.12 -7.78
C ILE A 255 -26.44 -13.31 -8.85
N GLN A 256 -26.04 -13.73 -10.06
CA GLN A 256 -26.99 -14.01 -11.14
C GLN A 256 -28.00 -15.08 -10.76
N ARG A 257 -27.55 -16.15 -10.10
CA ARG A 257 -28.41 -17.22 -9.61
C ARG A 257 -29.44 -16.70 -8.58
N ARG A 258 -29.01 -15.92 -7.58
CA ARG A 258 -29.91 -15.39 -6.52
C ARG A 258 -30.85 -14.30 -7.01
N LEU A 259 -30.49 -13.59 -8.04
CA LEU A 259 -31.39 -12.59 -8.66
C LEU A 259 -32.38 -13.23 -9.63
N ALA A 260 -32.22 -14.49 -10.02
CA ALA A 260 -33.10 -15.23 -10.89
C ALA A 260 -34.20 -15.99 -10.12
N ASP A 261 -34.04 -16.24 -8.84
CA ASP A 261 -35.01 -16.80 -7.89
C ASP A 261 -35.86 -15.72 -7.26
#